data_ac97139952aea9316d4d6fe3513c03a0
#
_entry.id   ac97139952aea9316d4d6fe3513c03a0
#
_cell.length_a   1.000
_cell.length_b   1.000
_cell.length_c   1.000
_cell.angle_alpha   90.00
_cell.angle_beta   90.00
_cell.angle_gamma   90.00
#
_symmetry.space_group_name_H-M   'P 1'
#
loop_
_entity.id
_entity.type
_entity.pdbx_description
1 polymer ?
#
loop_
_entity_poly.entity_id
_entity_poly.type
_entity_poly.pdbx_seq_one_letter_code
_entity_poly.pdbx_strand_id
1 'polypeptide(L)'
;MKKKDFDVITILIGIIVGAFIGYFIGHSTENTQPVINPTQETGYVYLLQLAKYDNPDGAINFQTLAKNKGFDVEIVYDGVYYIYGAIGISEESLSQIKLSYEAKGYSCIVRKEYMLDLPNSIIDDQYAYDFYLECINNLINSLSNEQIIISDKYYIEPVNLELFSTLTILQTIQNSSLKARAQLQAYRLLVQNLK
;
A
#
# COMPACT_ATOMS: atom_id res chain seq x y z
N MET A 1 41.12 33.36 -38.91
CA MET A 1 40.59 32.05 -39.33
C MET A 1 40.53 31.04 -38.17
N LYS A 2 39.85 31.35 -37.07
CA LYS A 2 39.74 30.41 -35.90
C LYS A 2 38.33 30.15 -35.42
N LYS A 3 37.29 30.70 -36.08
CA LYS A 3 35.89 30.56 -35.67
C LYS A 3 35.14 29.39 -36.30
N LYS A 4 35.59 28.86 -37.42
CA LYS A 4 34.90 27.76 -38.14
C LYS A 4 35.22 26.37 -37.58
N ASP A 5 36.43 26.18 -37.01
CA ASP A 5 36.82 24.84 -36.50
C ASP A 5 36.15 24.50 -35.16
N PHE A 6 35.78 25.53 -34.40
CA PHE A 6 35.10 25.35 -33.12
C PHE A 6 33.65 24.84 -33.29
N ASP A 7 32.95 25.31 -34.32
CA ASP A 7 31.57 24.93 -34.60
C ASP A 7 31.46 23.45 -35.04
N VAL A 8 32.44 22.96 -35.83
CA VAL A 8 32.44 21.56 -36.29
C VAL A 8 32.68 20.58 -35.14
N ILE A 9 33.61 20.90 -34.24
CA ILE A 9 33.94 20.08 -33.05
C ILE A 9 32.71 20.03 -32.10
N THR A 10 32.03 21.16 -31.90
CA THR A 10 30.87 21.26 -31.06
C THR A 10 29.70 20.40 -31.58
N ILE A 11 29.50 20.43 -32.92
CA ILE A 11 28.49 19.60 -33.59
C ILE A 11 28.84 18.11 -33.45
N LEU A 12 30.09 17.74 -33.61
CA LEU A 12 30.55 16.35 -33.53
C LEU A 12 30.41 15.80 -32.11
N ILE A 13 30.71 16.59 -31.06
CA ILE A 13 30.47 16.25 -29.66
C ILE A 13 28.97 16.11 -29.38
N GLY A 14 28.13 17.00 -29.90
CA GLY A 14 26.68 16.92 -29.75
C GLY A 14 26.09 15.63 -30.33
N ILE A 15 26.57 15.19 -31.50
CA ILE A 15 26.15 13.95 -32.16
C ILE A 15 26.58 12.72 -31.32
N ILE A 16 27.81 12.70 -30.81
CA ILE A 16 28.31 11.59 -29.99
C ILE A 16 27.53 11.50 -28.67
N VAL A 17 27.31 12.61 -27.99
CA VAL A 17 26.54 12.64 -26.74
C VAL A 17 25.07 12.25 -27.00
N GLY A 18 24.47 12.75 -28.07
CA GLY A 18 23.10 12.40 -28.47
C GLY A 18 22.95 10.91 -28.83
N ALA A 19 23.93 10.32 -29.53
CA ALA A 19 23.95 8.91 -29.86
C ALA A 19 24.11 8.03 -28.58
N PHE A 20 24.95 8.44 -27.63
CA PHE A 20 25.14 7.75 -26.35
C PHE A 20 23.84 7.77 -25.52
N ILE A 21 23.21 8.93 -25.37
CA ILE A 21 21.95 9.07 -24.64
C ILE A 21 20.84 8.27 -25.33
N GLY A 22 20.74 8.35 -26.67
CA GLY A 22 19.77 7.60 -27.47
C GLY A 22 19.95 6.07 -27.36
N TYR A 23 21.23 5.61 -27.34
CA TYR A 23 21.55 4.20 -27.15
C TYR A 23 21.15 3.68 -25.76
N PHE A 24 21.41 4.45 -24.69
CA PHE A 24 20.99 4.07 -23.34
C PHE A 24 19.48 4.11 -23.15
N ILE A 25 18.79 5.11 -23.70
CA ILE A 25 17.32 5.18 -23.62
C ILE A 25 16.70 4.08 -24.50
N GLY A 26 17.22 3.83 -25.68
CA GLY A 26 16.72 2.78 -26.60
C GLY A 26 16.92 1.37 -26.07
N HIS A 27 18.02 1.08 -25.36
CA HIS A 27 18.26 -0.24 -24.76
C HIS A 27 17.50 -0.49 -23.45
N SER A 28 17.02 0.60 -22.80
CA SER A 28 16.17 0.45 -21.60
C SER A 28 14.74 0.04 -21.92
N THR A 29 14.34 0.04 -23.19
CA THR A 29 12.95 -0.27 -23.61
C THR A 29 12.78 -1.69 -24.20
N GLU A 30 13.83 -2.50 -24.35
CA GLU A 30 13.71 -3.83 -24.98
C GLU A 30 13.76 -5.03 -24.03
N ASN A 31 13.64 -4.83 -22.72
CA ASN A 31 13.40 -5.95 -21.78
C ASN A 31 12.08 -5.77 -21.03
N THR A 32 11.00 -5.42 -21.71
CA THR A 32 9.68 -5.83 -21.28
C THR A 32 9.50 -7.31 -21.66
N GLN A 33 10.12 -8.21 -20.88
CA GLN A 33 9.43 -9.47 -20.65
C GLN A 33 8.00 -9.10 -20.26
N PRO A 34 6.97 -9.75 -20.82
CA PRO A 34 5.63 -9.58 -20.29
C PRO A 34 5.79 -9.89 -18.81
N VAL A 35 5.62 -8.87 -17.97
CA VAL A 35 5.40 -9.06 -16.54
C VAL A 35 4.14 -9.92 -16.54
N ILE A 36 4.32 -11.22 -16.37
CA ILE A 36 3.24 -12.09 -15.93
C ILE A 36 2.92 -11.49 -14.57
N ASN A 37 1.99 -10.52 -14.54
CA ASN A 37 1.38 -10.12 -13.32
C ASN A 37 0.86 -11.43 -12.73
N PRO A 38 1.37 -11.89 -11.58
CA PRO A 38 0.76 -13.02 -10.90
C PRO A 38 -0.70 -12.66 -10.86
N THR A 39 -1.57 -13.53 -11.33
CA THR A 39 -3.01 -13.29 -11.44
C THR A 39 -3.42 -12.75 -10.10
N GLN A 40 -3.73 -11.44 -10.05
CA GLN A 40 -4.07 -10.77 -8.79
C GLN A 40 -5.34 -11.44 -8.32
N GLU A 41 -5.23 -12.24 -7.27
CA GLU A 41 -6.39 -12.93 -6.73
C GLU A 41 -7.32 -11.87 -6.15
N THR A 42 -8.46 -11.68 -6.80
CA THR A 42 -9.45 -10.66 -6.44
C THR A 42 -9.91 -10.86 -5.00
N GLY A 43 -9.92 -9.79 -4.21
CA GLY A 43 -10.46 -9.82 -2.84
C GLY A 43 -9.45 -10.17 -1.74
N TYR A 44 -8.20 -10.47 -2.08
CA TYR A 44 -7.15 -10.75 -1.10
C TYR A 44 -6.28 -9.53 -0.80
N VAL A 45 -5.86 -9.44 0.46
CA VAL A 45 -4.78 -8.55 0.93
C VAL A 45 -3.69 -9.35 1.61
N TYR A 46 -2.50 -8.79 1.63
CA TYR A 46 -1.32 -9.37 2.27
C TYR A 46 -0.86 -8.45 3.39
N LEU A 47 -0.62 -9.00 4.55
CA LEU A 47 -0.32 -8.29 5.79
C LEU A 47 1.06 -8.70 6.31
N LEU A 48 1.92 -7.74 6.60
CA LEU A 48 3.19 -7.98 7.24
C LEU A 48 3.01 -8.00 8.76
N GLN A 49 2.85 -9.18 9.32
CA GLN A 49 2.75 -9.40 10.77
C GLN A 49 4.13 -9.39 11.41
N LEU A 50 4.30 -8.58 12.45
CA LEU A 50 5.55 -8.45 13.23
C LEU A 50 5.47 -9.17 14.57
N ALA A 51 4.29 -9.22 15.17
CA ALA A 51 4.08 -9.85 16.46
C ALA A 51 2.60 -10.23 16.67
N LYS A 52 2.37 -10.99 17.73
CA LYS A 52 1.04 -11.38 18.22
C LYS A 52 1.07 -11.42 19.75
N TYR A 53 0.04 -10.90 20.40
CA TYR A 53 -0.10 -10.84 21.85
C TYR A 53 -1.51 -11.26 22.28
N ASP A 54 -1.61 -11.93 23.42
CA ASP A 54 -2.90 -12.31 24.02
C ASP A 54 -3.47 -11.18 24.91
N ASN A 55 -2.65 -10.14 25.21
CA ASN A 55 -3.05 -9.00 26.03
C ASN A 55 -2.71 -7.65 25.37
N PRO A 56 -3.46 -6.58 25.66
CA PRO A 56 -3.26 -5.29 25.04
C PRO A 56 -1.94 -4.62 25.44
N ASP A 57 -1.46 -4.82 26.67
CA ASP A 57 -0.28 -4.14 27.18
C ASP A 57 0.99 -4.55 26.41
N GLY A 58 1.13 -5.86 26.06
CA GLY A 58 2.21 -6.34 25.21
C GLY A 58 2.18 -5.72 23.82
N ALA A 59 0.99 -5.59 23.22
CA ALA A 59 0.81 -4.98 21.93
C ALA A 59 1.17 -3.47 21.93
N ILE A 60 0.69 -2.72 22.93
CA ILE A 60 0.96 -1.30 23.10
C ILE A 60 2.45 -1.04 23.34
N ASN A 61 3.10 -1.86 24.18
CA ASN A 61 4.53 -1.77 24.43
C ASN A 61 5.33 -2.02 23.14
N PHE A 62 4.97 -3.04 22.36
CA PHE A 62 5.61 -3.29 21.06
C PHE A 62 5.44 -2.11 20.10
N GLN A 63 4.22 -1.57 19.97
CA GLN A 63 3.94 -0.42 19.12
C GLN A 63 4.80 0.80 19.52
N THR A 64 4.93 1.05 20.81
CA THR A 64 5.76 2.14 21.34
C THR A 64 7.24 1.94 20.98
N LEU A 65 7.76 0.72 21.13
CA LEU A 65 9.15 0.38 20.79
C LEU A 65 9.40 0.48 19.27
N ALA A 66 8.45 0.02 18.45
CA ALA A 66 8.52 0.15 16.99
C ALA A 66 8.56 1.63 16.58
N LYS A 67 7.67 2.46 17.13
CA LYS A 67 7.61 3.90 16.88
C LYS A 67 8.92 4.60 17.25
N ASN A 68 9.53 4.26 18.37
CA ASN A 68 10.83 4.80 18.80
C ASN A 68 11.97 4.43 17.83
N LYS A 69 11.84 3.35 17.07
CA LYS A 69 12.77 2.94 16.01
C LYS A 69 12.40 3.51 14.63
N GLY A 70 11.38 4.38 14.55
CA GLY A 70 10.93 5.03 13.32
C GLY A 70 9.97 4.20 12.46
N PHE A 71 9.32 3.18 13.03
CA PHE A 71 8.32 2.36 12.35
C PHE A 71 6.92 2.66 12.85
N ASP A 72 6.01 2.96 11.93
CA ASP A 72 4.58 2.98 12.21
C ASP A 72 4.01 1.57 12.08
N VAL A 73 3.31 1.12 13.11
CA VAL A 73 2.62 -0.18 13.12
C VAL A 73 1.21 -0.03 13.68
N GLU A 74 0.30 -0.86 13.21
CA GLU A 74 -1.09 -0.89 13.68
C GLU A 74 -1.35 -2.13 14.52
N ILE A 75 -2.14 -1.94 15.59
CA ILE A 75 -2.64 -3.03 16.43
C ILE A 75 -4.04 -3.37 15.92
N VAL A 76 -4.24 -4.62 15.53
CA VAL A 76 -5.53 -5.14 15.08
C VAL A 76 -5.96 -6.27 16.03
N TYR A 77 -7.15 -6.12 16.63
CA TYR A 77 -7.73 -7.15 17.47
C TYR A 77 -8.64 -8.06 16.63
N ASP A 78 -8.34 -9.36 16.66
CA ASP A 78 -9.13 -10.42 16.06
C ASP A 78 -8.99 -11.67 16.97
N GLY A 79 -9.69 -11.62 18.12
CA GLY A 79 -9.52 -12.61 19.21
C GLY A 79 -8.22 -12.48 19.98
N VAL A 80 -7.15 -12.02 19.31
CA VAL A 80 -5.83 -11.66 19.86
C VAL A 80 -5.34 -10.37 19.23
N TYR A 81 -4.28 -9.76 19.77
CA TYR A 81 -3.72 -8.51 19.28
C TYR A 81 -2.60 -8.80 18.28
N TYR A 82 -2.88 -8.61 17.00
CA TYR A 82 -1.89 -8.69 15.93
C TYR A 82 -1.23 -7.32 15.72
N ILE A 83 0.08 -7.34 15.48
CA ILE A 83 0.85 -6.14 15.13
C ILE A 83 1.21 -6.25 13.65
N TYR A 84 0.68 -5.34 12.85
CA TYR A 84 0.96 -5.25 11.43
C TYR A 84 1.84 -4.04 11.12
N GLY A 85 2.89 -4.24 10.32
CA GLY A 85 3.81 -3.19 9.87
C GLY A 85 3.50 -2.68 8.48
N ALA A 86 2.79 -3.46 7.68
CA ALA A 86 2.41 -3.07 6.33
C ALA A 86 1.25 -3.92 5.81
N ILE A 87 0.60 -3.40 4.76
CA ILE A 87 -0.41 -4.10 3.97
C ILE A 87 -0.06 -3.94 2.49
N GLY A 88 -0.34 -4.95 1.67
CA GLY A 88 -0.07 -4.95 0.24
C GLY A 88 -1.06 -5.81 -0.53
N ILE A 89 -0.96 -5.76 -1.86
CA ILE A 89 -1.82 -6.52 -2.78
C ILE A 89 -1.22 -7.89 -3.14
N SER A 90 0.07 -8.08 -2.87
CA SER A 90 0.79 -9.35 -3.07
C SER A 90 1.92 -9.46 -2.05
N GLU A 91 2.50 -10.67 -1.91
CA GLU A 91 3.67 -10.87 -1.07
C GLU A 91 4.88 -10.08 -1.57
N GLU A 92 5.05 -9.99 -2.90
CA GLU A 92 6.13 -9.24 -3.53
C GLU A 92 6.06 -7.74 -3.19
N SER A 93 4.85 -7.18 -3.11
CA SER A 93 4.64 -5.76 -2.76
C SER A 93 5.13 -5.42 -1.35
N LEU A 94 5.25 -6.42 -0.47
CA LEU A 94 5.74 -6.28 0.90
C LEU A 94 7.24 -6.55 1.06
N SER A 95 7.93 -7.04 0.02
CA SER A 95 9.31 -7.53 0.12
C SER A 95 10.29 -6.50 0.64
N GLN A 96 10.24 -5.25 0.15
CA GLN A 96 11.17 -4.19 0.54
C GLN A 96 10.93 -3.73 1.99
N ILE A 97 9.67 -3.56 2.38
CA ILE A 97 9.34 -3.15 3.75
C ILE A 97 9.66 -4.27 4.75
N LYS A 98 9.45 -5.55 4.37
CA LYS A 98 9.85 -6.71 5.15
C LYS A 98 11.35 -6.70 5.44
N LEU A 99 12.19 -6.53 4.43
CA LEU A 99 13.65 -6.40 4.60
C LEU A 99 14.04 -5.25 5.55
N SER A 100 13.32 -4.13 5.49
CA SER A 100 13.56 -2.99 6.38
C SER A 100 13.30 -3.32 7.85
N TYR A 101 12.23 -4.08 8.14
CA TYR A 101 11.93 -4.56 9.49
C TYR A 101 12.93 -5.61 9.96
N GLU A 102 13.28 -6.58 9.11
CA GLU A 102 14.25 -7.64 9.41
C GLU A 102 15.65 -7.07 9.72
N ALA A 103 16.08 -6.04 8.95
CA ALA A 103 17.34 -5.32 9.21
C ALA A 103 17.38 -4.61 10.58
N LYS A 104 16.22 -4.35 11.19
CA LYS A 104 16.10 -3.79 12.55
C LYS A 104 15.84 -4.86 13.63
N GLY A 105 15.93 -6.14 13.25
CA GLY A 105 15.80 -7.28 14.16
C GLY A 105 14.37 -7.71 14.44
N TYR A 106 13.39 -7.30 13.64
CA TYR A 106 12.03 -7.80 13.73
C TYR A 106 11.88 -9.12 12.96
N SER A 107 11.16 -10.08 13.53
CA SER A 107 10.68 -11.25 12.79
C SER A 107 9.41 -10.89 12.02
N CYS A 108 9.34 -11.26 10.74
CA CYS A 108 8.25 -10.88 9.85
C CYS A 108 7.59 -12.10 9.23
N ILE A 109 6.25 -12.17 9.30
CA ILE A 109 5.43 -13.19 8.65
C ILE A 109 4.45 -12.50 7.73
N VAL A 110 4.37 -12.95 6.46
CA VAL A 110 3.32 -12.47 5.54
C VAL A 110 2.09 -13.35 5.72
N ARG A 111 0.95 -12.71 5.97
CA ARG A 111 -0.36 -13.37 6.05
C ARG A 111 -1.21 -12.92 4.88
N LYS A 112 -1.88 -13.87 4.24
CA LYS A 112 -2.87 -13.63 3.19
C LYS A 112 -4.26 -13.69 3.83
N GLU A 113 -5.12 -12.70 3.53
CA GLU A 113 -6.47 -12.60 4.06
C GLU A 113 -7.47 -12.25 2.96
N TYR A 114 -8.60 -12.94 2.94
CA TYR A 114 -9.70 -12.66 2.03
C TYR A 114 -10.67 -11.69 2.67
N MET A 115 -10.95 -10.57 2.00
CA MET A 115 -11.69 -9.45 2.59
C MET A 115 -13.16 -9.39 2.20
N LEU A 116 -13.52 -9.90 1.01
CA LEU A 116 -14.86 -9.68 0.45
C LEU A 116 -15.99 -10.40 1.19
N ASP A 117 -15.68 -11.44 1.95
CA ASP A 117 -16.70 -12.16 2.75
C ASP A 117 -16.91 -11.55 4.14
N LEU A 118 -16.07 -10.61 4.57
CA LEU A 118 -16.17 -10.03 5.91
C LEU A 118 -17.54 -9.40 6.21
N PRO A 119 -18.20 -8.66 5.31
CA PRO A 119 -19.52 -8.09 5.58
C PRO A 119 -20.65 -9.13 5.70
N ASN A 120 -20.49 -10.30 5.07
CA ASN A 120 -21.56 -11.31 4.95
C ASN A 120 -22.04 -11.89 6.28
N SER A 121 -21.20 -11.89 7.32
CA SER A 121 -21.46 -12.59 8.57
C SER A 121 -22.05 -11.72 9.67
N ILE A 122 -22.09 -10.38 9.51
CA ILE A 122 -22.32 -9.47 10.63
C ILE A 122 -23.36 -8.39 10.31
N ILE A 123 -23.61 -8.09 9.03
CA ILE A 123 -24.40 -6.92 8.64
C ILE A 123 -25.72 -7.34 8.01
N ASP A 124 -26.82 -7.12 8.76
CA ASP A 124 -28.19 -7.36 8.29
C ASP A 124 -28.74 -6.17 7.48
N ASP A 125 -28.19 -4.96 7.69
CA ASP A 125 -28.61 -3.75 6.96
C ASP A 125 -27.89 -3.64 5.60
N GLN A 126 -28.65 -3.62 4.52
CA GLN A 126 -28.14 -3.56 3.15
C GLN A 126 -27.32 -2.29 2.89
N TYR A 127 -27.71 -1.14 3.47
CA TYR A 127 -26.95 0.11 3.30
C TYR A 127 -25.58 0.04 3.94
N ALA A 128 -25.50 -0.52 5.15
CA ALA A 128 -24.23 -0.74 5.83
C ALA A 128 -23.39 -1.80 5.12
N TYR A 129 -23.99 -2.89 4.65
CA TYR A 129 -23.32 -3.92 3.86
C TYR A 129 -22.65 -3.31 2.61
N ASP A 130 -23.42 -2.56 1.81
CA ASP A 130 -22.90 -1.91 0.60
C ASP A 130 -21.77 -0.93 0.92
N PHE A 131 -21.87 -0.19 2.04
CA PHE A 131 -20.82 0.72 2.50
C PHE A 131 -19.51 -0.02 2.79
N TYR A 132 -19.56 -1.07 3.59
CA TYR A 132 -18.35 -1.81 3.94
C TYR A 132 -17.74 -2.55 2.75
N LEU A 133 -18.57 -3.10 1.87
CA LEU A 133 -18.09 -3.71 0.63
C LEU A 133 -17.39 -2.68 -0.27
N GLU A 134 -17.96 -1.48 -0.40
CA GLU A 134 -17.32 -0.38 -1.15
C GLU A 134 -16.01 0.05 -0.47
N CYS A 135 -15.96 0.11 0.85
CA CYS A 135 -14.74 0.42 1.60
C CYS A 135 -13.63 -0.63 1.36
N ILE A 136 -13.97 -1.91 1.35
CA ILE A 136 -13.03 -3.01 1.06
C ILE A 136 -12.49 -2.87 -0.37
N ASN A 137 -13.36 -2.67 -1.36
CA ASN A 137 -12.95 -2.49 -2.74
C ASN A 137 -12.03 -1.27 -2.91
N ASN A 138 -12.34 -0.15 -2.26
CA ASN A 138 -11.51 1.05 -2.29
C ASN A 138 -10.15 0.87 -1.60
N LEU A 139 -10.08 0.08 -0.53
CA LEU A 139 -8.79 -0.30 0.06
C LEU A 139 -7.96 -1.12 -0.94
N ILE A 140 -8.54 -2.12 -1.58
CA ILE A 140 -7.88 -2.96 -2.59
C ILE A 140 -7.41 -2.11 -3.78
N ASN A 141 -8.26 -1.21 -4.31
CA ASN A 141 -7.91 -0.27 -5.36
C ASN A 141 -6.73 0.62 -4.95
N SER A 142 -6.74 1.14 -3.72
CA SER A 142 -5.63 1.93 -3.19
C SER A 142 -4.31 1.15 -3.15
N LEU A 143 -4.34 -0.14 -2.79
CA LEU A 143 -3.17 -1.02 -2.76
C LEU A 143 -2.65 -1.33 -4.16
N SER A 144 -3.54 -1.41 -5.15
CA SER A 144 -3.23 -1.61 -6.58
C SER A 144 -2.85 -0.32 -7.31
N ASN A 145 -2.83 0.83 -6.61
CA ASN A 145 -2.70 2.18 -7.20
C ASN A 145 -3.79 2.50 -8.24
N GLU A 146 -4.96 1.91 -8.09
CA GLU A 146 -6.16 2.21 -8.85
C GLU A 146 -6.93 3.38 -8.21
N GLN A 147 -7.91 3.89 -8.95
CA GLN A 147 -8.73 5.01 -8.47
C GLN A 147 -9.66 4.58 -7.33
N ILE A 148 -9.67 5.37 -6.26
CA ILE A 148 -10.63 5.24 -5.16
C ILE A 148 -11.90 6.02 -5.56
N ILE A 149 -13.04 5.34 -5.54
CA ILE A 149 -14.35 5.92 -5.87
C ILE A 149 -15.28 5.69 -4.69
N ILE A 150 -15.73 6.77 -4.07
CA ILE A 150 -16.68 6.72 -2.95
C ILE A 150 -18.02 7.26 -3.46
N SER A 151 -19.10 6.49 -3.27
CA SER A 151 -20.44 6.86 -3.70
C SER A 151 -20.96 8.11 -2.96
N ASP A 152 -21.60 9.02 -3.70
CA ASP A 152 -22.08 10.31 -3.19
C ASP A 152 -22.99 10.18 -1.96
N LYS A 153 -23.77 9.09 -1.86
CA LYS A 153 -24.65 8.82 -0.73
C LYS A 153 -23.92 8.80 0.62
N TYR A 154 -22.65 8.35 0.65
CA TYR A 154 -21.87 8.25 1.87
C TYR A 154 -21.22 9.56 2.31
N TYR A 155 -21.19 10.58 1.44
CA TYR A 155 -20.82 11.96 1.84
C TYR A 155 -21.92 12.65 2.66
N ILE A 156 -23.16 12.16 2.53
CA ILE A 156 -24.32 12.67 3.27
C ILE A 156 -24.48 11.91 4.59
N GLU A 157 -24.42 10.59 4.55
CA GLU A 157 -24.67 9.72 5.71
C GLU A 157 -23.68 8.53 5.71
N PRO A 158 -22.45 8.71 6.20
CA PRO A 158 -21.49 7.63 6.30
C PRO A 158 -21.86 6.69 7.45
N VAL A 159 -21.85 5.37 7.20
CA VAL A 159 -22.09 4.34 8.22
C VAL A 159 -21.00 4.36 9.31
N ASN A 160 -19.77 4.61 8.91
CA ASN A 160 -18.62 4.78 9.80
C ASN A 160 -17.79 5.98 9.37
N LEU A 161 -17.84 7.06 10.15
CA LEU A 161 -17.21 8.33 9.82
C LEU A 161 -15.67 8.22 9.79
N GLU A 162 -15.04 7.43 10.68
CA GLU A 162 -13.58 7.30 10.73
C GLU A 162 -13.07 6.57 9.50
N LEU A 163 -13.71 5.45 9.12
CA LEU A 163 -13.36 4.69 7.91
C LEU A 163 -13.61 5.52 6.65
N PHE A 164 -14.75 6.19 6.53
CA PHE A 164 -15.07 7.09 5.43
C PHE A 164 -14.01 8.19 5.27
N SER A 165 -13.65 8.86 6.37
CA SER A 165 -12.62 9.92 6.37
C SER A 165 -11.26 9.38 5.96
N THR A 166 -10.89 8.19 6.43
CA THR A 166 -9.62 7.55 6.07
C THR A 166 -9.56 7.27 4.57
N LEU A 167 -10.64 6.76 3.96
CA LEU A 167 -10.70 6.51 2.51
C LEU A 167 -10.71 7.80 1.70
N THR A 168 -11.38 8.86 2.18
CA THR A 168 -11.35 10.18 1.54
C THR A 168 -9.93 10.77 1.54
N ILE A 169 -9.20 10.60 2.63
CA ILE A 169 -7.79 10.99 2.71
C ILE A 169 -6.96 10.18 1.69
N LEU A 170 -7.20 8.87 1.54
CA LEU A 170 -6.49 8.04 0.58
C LEU A 170 -6.67 8.47 -0.87
N GLN A 171 -7.79 9.11 -1.24
CA GLN A 171 -8.01 9.67 -2.58
C GLN A 171 -7.03 10.81 -2.93
N THR A 172 -6.59 11.57 -1.93
CA THR A 172 -5.84 12.82 -2.12
C THR A 172 -4.38 12.73 -1.75
N ILE A 173 -3.99 11.69 -1.02
CA ILE A 173 -2.64 11.56 -0.46
C ILE A 173 -1.62 11.24 -1.54
N GLN A 174 -0.59 12.09 -1.68
CA GLN A 174 0.52 11.91 -2.64
C GLN A 174 1.76 11.28 -1.97
N ASN A 175 1.90 11.45 -0.66
CA ASN A 175 3.05 10.93 0.08
C ASN A 175 2.91 9.41 0.30
N SER A 176 3.86 8.63 -0.21
CA SER A 176 3.82 7.16 -0.16
C SER A 176 3.82 6.59 1.27
N SER A 177 4.55 7.19 2.20
CA SER A 177 4.59 6.76 3.60
C SER A 177 3.27 7.02 4.31
N LEU A 178 2.69 8.20 4.11
CA LEU A 178 1.37 8.53 4.67
C LEU A 178 0.26 7.67 4.04
N LYS A 179 0.37 7.38 2.74
CA LYS A 179 -0.56 6.49 2.04
C LYS A 179 -0.53 5.09 2.64
N ALA A 180 0.66 4.50 2.81
CA ALA A 180 0.82 3.18 3.40
C ALA A 180 0.24 3.10 4.82
N ARG A 181 0.45 4.14 5.63
CA ARG A 181 -0.13 4.23 6.98
C ARG A 181 -1.66 4.31 6.93
N ALA A 182 -2.23 5.14 6.07
CA ALA A 182 -3.68 5.27 5.93
C ALA A 182 -4.34 3.98 5.39
N GLN A 183 -3.66 3.24 4.50
CA GLN A 183 -4.09 1.93 4.03
C GLN A 183 -4.16 0.91 5.18
N LEU A 184 -3.13 0.87 6.03
CA LEU A 184 -3.09 -0.04 7.17
C LEU A 184 -4.13 0.36 8.24
N GLN A 185 -4.37 1.66 8.45
CA GLN A 185 -5.44 2.17 9.30
C GLN A 185 -6.82 1.80 8.76
N ALA A 186 -7.07 1.92 7.45
CA ALA A 186 -8.33 1.52 6.84
C ALA A 186 -8.60 0.02 7.05
N TYR A 187 -7.58 -0.83 6.87
CA TYR A 187 -7.69 -2.25 7.17
C TYR A 187 -8.05 -2.50 8.64
N ARG A 188 -7.36 -1.84 9.60
CA ARG A 188 -7.67 -1.96 11.03
C ARG A 188 -9.14 -1.62 11.32
N LEU A 189 -9.62 -0.51 10.76
CA LEU A 189 -11.00 -0.07 10.96
C LEU A 189 -12.02 -1.06 10.35
N LEU A 190 -11.72 -1.63 9.18
CA LEU A 190 -12.56 -2.67 8.59
C LEU A 190 -12.65 -3.89 9.51
N VAL A 191 -11.53 -4.42 9.97
CA VAL A 191 -11.52 -5.60 10.86
C VAL A 191 -12.24 -5.31 12.18
N GLN A 192 -12.02 -4.14 12.79
CA GLN A 192 -12.69 -3.76 14.06
C GLN A 192 -14.21 -3.63 13.97
N ASN A 193 -14.74 -3.36 12.76
CA ASN A 193 -16.18 -3.21 12.56
C ASN A 193 -16.84 -4.48 11.99
N LEU A 194 -16.04 -5.41 11.43
CA LEU A 194 -16.52 -6.57 10.70
C LEU A 194 -16.12 -7.92 11.33
N LYS A 195 -15.37 -7.92 12.43
CA LYS A 195 -15.00 -9.10 13.22
C LYS A 195 -15.21 -8.86 14.71
#